data_676cdade0efbbb5e1eaee2953cb7a5af
#
_entry.id   676cdade0efbbb5e1eaee2953cb7a5af
#
_cell.length_a   1.000
_cell.length_b   1.000
_cell.length_c   1.000
_cell.angle_alpha   90.00
_cell.angle_beta   90.00
_cell.angle_gamma   90.00
#
_symmetry.space_group_name_H-M   'P 1'
#
loop_
_entity.id
_entity.type
_entity.pdbx_description
1 polymer ?
#
loop_
_entity_poly.entity_id
_entity_poly.type
_entity_poly.pdbx_seq_one_letter_code
_entity_poly.pdbx_strand_id
1 'polypeptide(L)'
;MALDLGPVELPDFAALAGYCRLVAGGVGLMLGPILGAAPDVFSEPGVRLGVAMQLTNVLRDVGEDLDAGRVYLPADELRRFGLDRGALEERRVTPEFRQLMAFQIARARRCFREGSRVVPLFPNDGSRLTVRLLYQTYAGILDAIEELDYDVFRTRAYVSAARKALILGRAWWTERPRFLSPSFSERSA
;
A
#
# COMPACT_ATOMS: atom_id res chain seq x y z
N MET A 1 9.67 8.61 13.25
CA MET A 1 9.37 7.75 14.42
C MET A 1 10.67 7.23 14.99
N ALA A 2 10.73 6.90 16.31
CA ALA A 2 11.99 6.40 16.91
C ALA A 2 12.51 5.12 16.21
N LEU A 3 11.63 4.27 15.71
CA LEU A 3 11.96 3.04 14.95
C LEU A 3 12.74 3.30 13.65
N ASP A 4 12.59 4.47 13.04
CA ASP A 4 13.23 4.78 11.75
C ASP A 4 14.57 5.52 11.91
N LEU A 5 15.01 5.76 13.16
CA LEU A 5 16.25 6.49 13.47
C LEU A 5 17.50 5.59 13.57
N GLY A 6 17.34 4.28 13.37
CA GLY A 6 18.44 3.31 13.47
C GLY A 6 18.18 2.04 12.65
N PRO A 7 19.04 1.01 12.82
CA PRO A 7 18.81 -0.28 12.20
C PRO A 7 17.46 -0.85 12.63
N VAL A 8 16.67 -1.33 11.67
CA VAL A 8 15.37 -1.96 11.92
C VAL A 8 15.47 -3.43 11.55
N GLU A 9 15.00 -4.27 12.45
CA GLU A 9 14.79 -5.70 12.22
C GLU A 9 13.51 -6.12 12.98
N LEU A 10 12.54 -6.61 12.25
CA LEU A 10 11.25 -6.99 12.82
C LEU A 10 11.21 -8.50 13.04
N PRO A 11 10.88 -8.99 14.27
CA PRO A 11 10.95 -10.40 14.58
C PRO A 11 9.94 -11.25 13.81
N ASP A 12 8.74 -10.73 13.60
CA ASP A 12 7.59 -11.43 13.03
C ASP A 12 6.61 -10.48 12.32
N PHE A 13 5.59 -11.08 11.69
CA PHE A 13 4.54 -10.30 11.01
C PHE A 13 3.70 -9.43 11.95
N ALA A 14 3.53 -9.81 13.21
CA ALA A 14 2.77 -9.00 14.16
C ALA A 14 3.48 -7.65 14.40
N ALA A 15 4.80 -7.68 14.52
CA ALA A 15 5.63 -6.47 14.63
C ALA A 15 5.54 -5.60 13.36
N LEU A 16 5.63 -6.20 12.16
CA LEU A 16 5.44 -5.49 10.90
C LEU A 16 4.04 -4.88 10.77
N ALA A 17 2.99 -5.63 11.09
CA ALA A 17 1.62 -5.14 11.07
C ALA A 17 1.41 -3.97 12.06
N GLY A 18 1.99 -4.06 13.25
CA GLY A 18 2.01 -2.97 14.23
C GLY A 18 2.68 -1.71 13.69
N TYR A 19 3.85 -1.85 13.07
CA TYR A 19 4.54 -0.75 12.41
C TYR A 19 3.68 -0.12 11.30
N CYS A 20 3.13 -0.93 10.40
CA CYS A 20 2.26 -0.45 9.31
C CYS A 20 1.03 0.30 9.83
N ARG A 21 0.40 -0.18 10.93
CA ARG A 21 -0.73 0.51 11.55
C ARG A 21 -0.35 1.89 12.09
N LEU A 22 0.82 2.02 12.67
CA LEU A 22 1.31 3.30 13.22
C LEU A 22 1.64 4.31 12.10
N VAL A 23 2.40 3.90 11.08
CA VAL A 23 2.91 4.84 10.06
C VAL A 23 1.87 5.18 8.98
N ALA A 24 1.00 4.27 8.61
CA ALA A 24 0.04 4.45 7.53
C ALA A 24 -1.42 4.36 7.98
N GLY A 25 -1.74 3.49 8.94
CA GLY A 25 -3.09 3.41 9.51
C GLY A 25 -3.49 4.71 10.20
N GLY A 26 -2.58 5.31 10.98
CA GLY A 26 -2.80 6.61 11.63
C GLY A 26 -3.06 7.74 10.63
N VAL A 27 -2.32 7.78 9.51
CA VAL A 27 -2.56 8.75 8.42
C VAL A 27 -3.92 8.54 7.79
N GLY A 28 -4.32 7.28 7.54
CA GLY A 28 -5.66 6.94 7.05
C GLY A 28 -6.76 7.50 7.96
N LEU A 29 -6.64 7.27 9.28
CA LEU A 29 -7.61 7.77 10.26
C LEU A 29 -7.74 9.31 10.27
N MET A 30 -6.66 10.04 10.01
CA MET A 30 -6.71 11.50 9.91
C MET A 30 -7.34 11.98 8.59
N LEU A 31 -7.00 11.33 7.46
CA LEU A 31 -7.48 11.72 6.14
C LEU A 31 -8.95 11.35 5.89
N GLY A 32 -9.45 10.26 6.48
CA GLY A 32 -10.81 9.79 6.28
C GLY A 32 -11.88 10.87 6.56
N PRO A 33 -11.92 11.46 7.76
CA PRO A 33 -12.85 12.54 8.08
C PRO A 33 -12.69 13.78 7.22
N ILE A 34 -11.44 14.15 6.86
CA ILE A 34 -11.14 15.30 5.98
C ILE A 34 -11.77 15.08 4.59
N LEU A 35 -11.77 13.84 4.10
CA LEU A 35 -12.39 13.45 2.83
C LEU A 35 -13.88 13.10 2.96
N GLY A 36 -14.48 13.34 4.13
CA GLY A 36 -15.92 13.23 4.35
C GLY A 36 -16.42 11.83 4.72
N ALA A 37 -15.55 10.89 5.11
CA ALA A 37 -15.98 9.61 5.64
C ALA A 37 -16.34 9.71 7.13
N ALA A 38 -17.45 9.07 7.54
CA ALA A 38 -17.86 9.01 8.93
C ALA A 38 -16.91 8.10 9.75
N PRO A 39 -16.33 8.60 10.87
CA PRO A 39 -15.26 7.89 11.61
C PRO A 39 -15.66 6.50 12.14
N ASP A 40 -16.90 6.32 12.55
CA ASP A 40 -17.45 5.09 13.13
C ASP A 40 -17.44 3.90 12.14
N VAL A 41 -17.68 4.14 10.86
CA VAL A 41 -17.70 3.11 9.81
C VAL A 41 -16.39 3.04 9.02
N PHE A 42 -15.61 4.12 9.01
CA PHE A 42 -14.39 4.25 8.26
C PHE A 42 -13.18 3.62 8.94
N SER A 43 -13.10 3.67 10.28
CA SER A 43 -11.85 3.45 11.02
C SER A 43 -11.16 2.12 10.69
N GLU A 44 -11.85 0.99 10.81
CA GLU A 44 -11.23 -0.32 10.57
C GLU A 44 -10.85 -0.55 9.09
N PRO A 45 -11.75 -0.34 8.08
CA PRO A 45 -11.34 -0.50 6.69
C PRO A 45 -10.29 0.52 6.24
N GLY A 46 -10.30 1.74 6.79
CA GLY A 46 -9.30 2.77 6.52
C GLY A 46 -7.91 2.37 7.01
N VAL A 47 -7.82 1.85 8.23
CA VAL A 47 -6.56 1.30 8.78
C VAL A 47 -6.06 0.14 7.92
N ARG A 48 -6.94 -0.79 7.49
CA ARG A 48 -6.55 -1.92 6.64
C ARG A 48 -6.01 -1.47 5.29
N LEU A 49 -6.60 -0.44 4.69
CA LEU A 49 -6.07 0.16 3.46
C LEU A 49 -4.68 0.76 3.69
N GLY A 50 -4.50 1.52 4.76
CA GLY A 50 -3.18 2.06 5.15
C GLY A 50 -2.13 0.96 5.33
N VAL A 51 -2.47 -0.12 6.04
CA VAL A 51 -1.58 -1.28 6.22
C VAL A 51 -1.21 -1.90 4.87
N ALA A 52 -2.18 -2.10 3.96
CA ALA A 52 -1.92 -2.65 2.63
C ALA A 52 -0.94 -1.78 1.84
N MET A 53 -1.11 -0.45 1.89
CA MET A 53 -0.21 0.51 1.23
C MET A 53 1.19 0.47 1.84
N GLN A 54 1.32 0.39 3.16
CA GLN A 54 2.64 0.32 3.80
C GLN A 54 3.33 -1.01 3.55
N LEU A 55 2.62 -2.14 3.55
CA LEU A 55 3.17 -3.42 3.11
C LEU A 55 3.72 -3.33 1.68
N THR A 56 3.00 -2.64 0.79
CA THR A 56 3.47 -2.43 -0.59
C THR A 56 4.75 -1.61 -0.63
N ASN A 57 4.88 -0.56 0.20
CA ASN A 57 6.12 0.21 0.32
C ASN A 57 7.27 -0.68 0.80
N VAL A 58 7.08 -1.45 1.86
CA VAL A 58 8.09 -2.40 2.39
C VAL A 58 8.57 -3.37 1.30
N LEU A 59 7.66 -3.89 0.47
CA LEU A 59 8.02 -4.83 -0.59
C LEU A 59 8.72 -4.16 -1.78
N ARG A 60 8.35 -2.92 -2.09
CA ARG A 60 8.95 -2.14 -3.18
C ARG A 60 10.34 -1.63 -2.85
N ASP A 61 10.55 -1.24 -1.59
CA ASP A 61 11.68 -0.45 -1.17
C ASP A 61 12.78 -1.29 -0.47
N VAL A 62 12.74 -2.65 -0.58
CA VAL A 62 13.71 -3.57 0.06
C VAL A 62 15.17 -3.16 -0.21
N GLY A 63 15.52 -2.81 -1.46
CA GLY A 63 16.87 -2.39 -1.81
C GLY A 63 17.27 -1.07 -1.16
N GLU A 64 16.38 -0.08 -1.18
CA GLU A 64 16.59 1.25 -0.56
C GLU A 64 16.68 1.15 0.97
N ASP A 65 15.84 0.30 1.57
CA ASP A 65 15.86 0.08 3.03
C ASP A 65 17.13 -0.61 3.50
N LEU A 66 17.66 -1.56 2.73
CA LEU A 66 18.98 -2.19 2.99
C LEU A 66 20.10 -1.14 2.97
N ASP A 67 20.10 -0.19 2.01
CA ASP A 67 21.09 0.90 1.96
C ASP A 67 21.05 1.77 3.23
N ALA A 68 19.85 1.89 3.84
CA ALA A 68 19.68 2.60 5.10
C ALA A 68 19.87 1.71 6.34
N GLY A 69 20.35 0.47 6.18
CA GLY A 69 20.55 -0.49 7.28
C GLY A 69 19.28 -1.08 7.85
N ARG A 70 18.13 -0.99 7.16
CA ARG A 70 16.81 -1.41 7.62
C ARG A 70 16.32 -2.65 6.90
N VAL A 71 15.71 -3.58 7.65
CA VAL A 71 15.02 -4.76 7.12
C VAL A 71 13.64 -4.84 7.78
N TYR A 72 12.59 -4.52 7.01
CA TYR A 72 11.21 -4.60 7.48
C TYR A 72 10.56 -5.97 7.22
N LEU A 73 11.17 -6.82 6.39
CA LEU A 73 10.69 -8.19 6.17
C LEU A 73 10.84 -8.99 7.47
N PRO A 74 9.79 -9.71 7.94
CA PRO A 74 9.82 -10.44 9.20
C PRO A 74 10.92 -11.49 9.25
N ALA A 75 11.73 -11.48 10.31
CA ALA A 75 12.89 -12.37 10.46
C ALA A 75 12.49 -13.87 10.54
N ASP A 76 11.35 -14.18 11.15
CA ASP A 76 10.80 -15.54 11.20
C ASP A 76 10.38 -16.02 9.81
N GLU A 77 9.84 -15.13 8.98
CA GLU A 77 9.44 -15.45 7.61
C GLU A 77 10.65 -15.55 6.69
N LEU A 78 11.67 -14.69 6.84
CA LEU A 78 12.95 -14.88 6.15
C LEU A 78 13.50 -16.29 6.40
N ARG A 79 13.63 -16.69 7.67
CA ARG A 79 14.10 -18.04 8.05
C ARG A 79 13.22 -19.14 7.49
N ARG A 80 11.90 -18.97 7.48
CA ARG A 80 10.94 -19.93 6.90
C ARG A 80 11.22 -20.23 5.42
N PHE A 81 11.69 -19.23 4.68
CA PHE A 81 12.04 -19.36 3.26
C PHE A 81 13.53 -19.61 3.05
N GLY A 82 14.30 -19.95 4.10
CA GLY A 82 15.74 -20.24 3.99
C GLY A 82 16.60 -19.01 3.76
N LEU A 83 16.12 -17.83 4.14
CA LEU A 83 16.81 -16.55 4.01
C LEU A 83 17.15 -15.97 5.38
N ASP A 84 18.14 -15.08 5.37
CA ASP A 84 18.49 -14.22 6.49
C ASP A 84 18.85 -12.82 5.97
N ARG A 85 19.28 -11.94 6.85
CA ARG A 85 19.72 -10.59 6.49
C ARG A 85 20.89 -10.63 5.50
N GLY A 86 21.87 -11.53 5.71
CA GLY A 86 23.03 -11.66 4.83
C GLY A 86 22.64 -12.04 3.40
N ALA A 87 21.68 -12.94 3.23
CA ALA A 87 21.13 -13.30 1.92
C ALA A 87 20.47 -12.11 1.21
N LEU A 88 19.80 -11.20 1.94
CA LEU A 88 19.27 -9.96 1.36
C LEU A 88 20.38 -8.99 0.95
N GLU A 89 21.45 -8.88 1.75
CA GLU A 89 22.61 -8.01 1.48
C GLU A 89 23.38 -8.44 0.23
N GLU A 90 23.29 -9.71 -0.18
CA GLU A 90 23.83 -10.20 -1.46
C GLU A 90 23.07 -9.65 -2.69
N ARG A 91 21.87 -9.06 -2.49
CA ARG A 91 21.00 -8.44 -3.53
C ARG A 91 20.74 -9.35 -4.73
N ARG A 92 20.58 -10.64 -4.48
CA ARG A 92 20.28 -11.64 -5.50
C ARG A 92 18.83 -12.10 -5.43
N VAL A 93 18.17 -12.13 -6.58
CA VAL A 93 16.80 -12.67 -6.70
C VAL A 93 16.89 -14.18 -6.84
N THR A 94 16.96 -14.88 -5.69
CA THR A 94 16.98 -16.34 -5.65
C THR A 94 15.56 -16.92 -5.73
N PRO A 95 15.38 -18.22 -5.99
CA PRO A 95 14.07 -18.87 -5.92
C PRO A 95 13.37 -18.70 -4.57
N GLU A 96 14.12 -18.74 -3.47
CA GLU A 96 13.65 -18.54 -2.09
C GLU A 96 13.14 -17.12 -1.89
N PHE A 97 13.88 -16.12 -2.39
CA PHE A 97 13.45 -14.72 -2.34
C PHE A 97 12.17 -14.49 -3.15
N ARG A 98 12.05 -15.08 -4.35
CA ARG A 98 10.80 -15.02 -5.13
C ARG A 98 9.62 -15.61 -4.38
N GLN A 99 9.80 -16.76 -3.72
CA GLN A 99 8.75 -17.39 -2.92
C GLN A 99 8.32 -16.52 -1.74
N LEU A 100 9.27 -15.91 -1.02
CA LEU A 100 8.99 -14.97 0.05
C LEU A 100 8.21 -13.76 -0.47
N MET A 101 8.67 -13.14 -1.56
CA MET A 101 8.02 -11.96 -2.14
C MET A 101 6.60 -12.29 -2.63
N ALA A 102 6.40 -13.42 -3.30
CA ALA A 102 5.07 -13.87 -3.73
C ALA A 102 4.12 -14.09 -2.53
N PHE A 103 4.63 -14.70 -1.44
CA PHE A 103 3.89 -14.88 -0.20
C PHE A 103 3.47 -13.53 0.42
N GLN A 104 4.38 -12.57 0.50
CA GLN A 104 4.12 -11.23 1.02
C GLN A 104 3.15 -10.44 0.14
N ILE A 105 3.31 -10.50 -1.18
CA ILE A 105 2.40 -9.86 -2.16
C ILE A 105 0.98 -10.42 -2.01
N ALA A 106 0.83 -11.73 -1.86
CA ALA A 106 -0.47 -12.35 -1.63
C ALA A 106 -1.13 -11.82 -0.34
N ARG A 107 -0.35 -11.57 0.71
CA ARG A 107 -0.80 -10.95 1.96
C ARG A 107 -1.24 -9.49 1.74
N ALA A 108 -0.42 -8.68 1.10
CA ALA A 108 -0.76 -7.29 0.78
C ALA A 108 -2.04 -7.19 -0.06
N ARG A 109 -2.20 -8.05 -1.05
CA ARG A 109 -3.44 -8.15 -1.86
C ARG A 109 -4.68 -8.51 -1.02
N ARG A 110 -4.56 -9.36 0.01
CA ARG A 110 -5.68 -9.62 0.94
C ARG A 110 -6.04 -8.36 1.72
N CYS A 111 -5.03 -7.65 2.26
CA CYS A 111 -5.26 -6.39 2.97
C CYS A 111 -5.92 -5.34 2.05
N PHE A 112 -5.54 -5.25 0.78
CA PHE A 112 -6.20 -4.38 -0.20
C PHE A 112 -7.66 -4.76 -0.43
N ARG A 113 -7.98 -6.06 -0.59
CA ARG A 113 -9.39 -6.48 -0.75
C ARG A 113 -10.24 -6.10 0.45
N GLU A 114 -9.72 -6.25 1.66
CA GLU A 114 -10.41 -5.86 2.89
C GLU A 114 -10.50 -4.33 3.01
N GLY A 115 -9.42 -3.62 2.76
CA GLY A 115 -9.34 -2.16 2.82
C GLY A 115 -10.15 -1.46 1.71
N SER A 116 -10.36 -2.10 0.55
CA SER A 116 -11.14 -1.50 -0.55
C SER A 116 -12.61 -1.23 -0.18
N ARG A 117 -13.12 -1.87 0.89
CA ARG A 117 -14.45 -1.61 1.45
C ARG A 117 -14.62 -0.17 1.95
N VAL A 118 -13.53 0.55 2.14
CA VAL A 118 -13.55 1.97 2.52
C VAL A 118 -14.05 2.87 1.38
N VAL A 119 -13.83 2.50 0.11
CA VAL A 119 -14.10 3.36 -1.05
C VAL A 119 -15.53 3.86 -1.10
N PRO A 120 -16.59 3.03 -0.97
CA PRO A 120 -17.97 3.51 -1.00
C PRO A 120 -18.37 4.35 0.21
N LEU A 121 -17.56 4.40 1.27
CA LEU A 121 -17.86 5.21 2.47
C LEU A 121 -17.56 6.71 2.26
N PHE A 122 -16.84 7.06 1.20
CA PHE A 122 -16.55 8.45 0.86
C PHE A 122 -17.70 9.07 0.02
N PRO A 123 -17.95 10.38 0.15
CA PRO A 123 -18.91 11.08 -0.69
C PRO A 123 -18.48 11.08 -2.17
N ASN A 124 -19.45 11.13 -3.07
CA ASN A 124 -19.21 11.14 -4.51
C ASN A 124 -19.01 12.56 -5.07
N ASP A 125 -18.15 13.34 -4.43
CA ASP A 125 -17.77 14.71 -4.78
C ASP A 125 -16.35 14.81 -5.36
N GLY A 126 -15.74 13.66 -5.67
CA GLY A 126 -14.33 13.51 -6.06
C GLY A 126 -13.51 12.78 -5.01
N SER A 127 -13.90 12.80 -3.71
CA SER A 127 -13.19 12.11 -2.63
C SER A 127 -13.15 10.60 -2.86
N ARG A 128 -14.27 10.00 -3.24
CA ARG A 128 -14.36 8.57 -3.57
C ARG A 128 -13.47 8.18 -4.74
N LEU A 129 -13.46 8.98 -5.81
CA LEU A 129 -12.57 8.79 -6.95
C LEU A 129 -11.11 8.85 -6.52
N THR A 130 -10.74 9.85 -5.71
CA THR A 130 -9.38 10.01 -5.19
C THR A 130 -8.92 8.78 -4.42
N VAL A 131 -9.74 8.29 -3.48
CA VAL A 131 -9.40 7.09 -2.67
C VAL A 131 -9.32 5.83 -3.54
N ARG A 132 -10.19 5.70 -4.54
CA ARG A 132 -10.12 4.59 -5.51
C ARG A 132 -8.84 4.63 -6.33
N LEU A 133 -8.45 5.79 -6.82
CA LEU A 133 -7.20 5.97 -7.59
C LEU A 133 -5.97 5.64 -6.75
N LEU A 134 -5.96 6.11 -5.50
CA LEU A 134 -4.90 5.81 -4.54
C LEU A 134 -4.79 4.29 -4.33
N TYR A 135 -5.89 3.64 -3.97
CA TYR A 135 -5.98 2.20 -3.78
C TYR A 135 -5.48 1.42 -5.02
N GLN A 136 -6.00 1.72 -6.20
CA GLN A 136 -5.67 0.98 -7.43
C GLN A 136 -4.23 1.21 -7.88
N THR A 137 -3.70 2.42 -7.69
CA THR A 137 -2.31 2.74 -8.02
C THR A 137 -1.36 1.97 -7.11
N TYR A 138 -1.61 1.95 -5.79
CA TYR A 138 -0.77 1.18 -4.87
C TYR A 138 -0.87 -0.33 -5.09
N ALA A 139 -2.07 -0.87 -5.32
CA ALA A 139 -2.23 -2.27 -5.69
C ALA A 139 -1.47 -2.63 -6.98
N GLY A 140 -1.43 -1.70 -7.95
CA GLY A 140 -0.69 -1.86 -9.19
C GLY A 140 0.84 -1.88 -9.04
N ILE A 141 1.39 -1.37 -7.92
CA ILE A 141 2.83 -1.52 -7.61
C ILE A 141 3.18 -2.99 -7.34
N LEU A 142 2.28 -3.75 -6.70
CA LEU A 142 2.50 -5.19 -6.47
C LEU A 142 2.63 -5.96 -7.78
N ASP A 143 1.82 -5.59 -8.79
CA ASP A 143 1.94 -6.21 -10.12
C ASP A 143 3.25 -5.77 -10.81
N ALA A 144 3.67 -4.51 -10.64
CA ALA A 144 4.95 -4.03 -11.16
C ALA A 144 6.16 -4.73 -10.52
N ILE A 145 6.08 -5.12 -9.24
CA ILE A 145 7.12 -5.94 -8.59
C ILE A 145 7.21 -7.32 -9.24
N GLU A 146 6.07 -7.96 -9.53
CA GLU A 146 6.04 -9.25 -10.22
C GLU A 146 6.55 -9.14 -11.68
N GLU A 147 6.19 -8.06 -12.40
CA GLU A 147 6.67 -7.77 -13.75
C GLU A 147 8.20 -7.58 -13.81
N LEU A 148 8.82 -7.11 -12.72
CA LEU A 148 10.29 -7.03 -12.57
C LEU A 148 10.93 -8.35 -12.12
N ASP A 149 10.19 -9.47 -12.14
CA ASP A 149 10.65 -10.75 -11.59
C ASP A 149 11.18 -10.61 -10.15
N TYR A 150 10.52 -9.73 -9.36
CA TYR A 150 10.84 -9.41 -7.96
C TYR A 150 12.21 -8.71 -7.75
N ASP A 151 12.89 -8.20 -8.81
CA ASP A 151 14.17 -7.49 -8.65
C ASP A 151 13.94 -6.04 -8.13
N VAL A 152 13.61 -5.96 -6.84
CA VAL A 152 13.47 -4.71 -6.08
C VAL A 152 14.80 -4.22 -5.50
N PHE A 153 15.91 -4.92 -5.78
CA PHE A 153 17.23 -4.51 -5.34
C PHE A 153 17.88 -3.49 -6.29
N ARG A 154 17.63 -3.63 -7.61
CA ARG A 154 18.24 -2.81 -8.66
C ARG A 154 17.29 -1.75 -9.21
N THR A 155 16.00 -2.05 -9.21
CA THR A 155 14.99 -1.21 -9.85
C THR A 155 13.80 -1.04 -8.94
N ARG A 156 13.47 0.20 -8.63
CA ARG A 156 12.26 0.51 -7.87
C ARG A 156 11.02 0.29 -8.74
N ALA A 157 10.10 -0.55 -8.30
CA ALA A 157 8.86 -0.83 -9.00
C ALA A 157 7.89 0.36 -8.95
N TYR A 158 7.30 0.73 -10.08
CA TYR A 158 6.30 1.78 -10.17
C TYR A 158 5.27 1.49 -11.26
N VAL A 159 4.08 2.04 -11.08
CA VAL A 159 3.02 1.94 -12.09
C VAL A 159 3.33 2.88 -13.25
N SER A 160 3.41 2.36 -14.47
CA SER A 160 3.70 3.14 -15.68
C SER A 160 2.63 4.21 -15.93
N ALA A 161 2.99 5.28 -16.67
CA ALA A 161 2.06 6.34 -17.03
C ALA A 161 0.83 5.82 -17.82
N ALA A 162 1.05 4.88 -18.72
CA ALA A 162 -0.02 4.24 -19.48
C ALA A 162 -0.99 3.48 -18.56
N ARG A 163 -0.46 2.72 -17.60
CA ARG A 163 -1.28 1.99 -16.63
C ARG A 163 -2.03 2.93 -15.69
N LYS A 164 -1.41 4.03 -15.25
CA LYS A 164 -2.10 5.09 -14.47
C LYS A 164 -3.26 5.70 -15.26
N ALA A 165 -3.08 5.97 -16.55
CA ALA A 165 -4.15 6.48 -17.41
C ALA A 165 -5.32 5.50 -17.54
N LEU A 166 -5.05 4.19 -17.66
CA LEU A 166 -6.09 3.15 -17.68
C LEU A 166 -6.83 3.06 -16.32
N ILE A 167 -6.10 3.12 -15.22
CA ILE A 167 -6.67 3.15 -13.87
C ILE A 167 -7.59 4.36 -13.73
N LEU A 168 -7.13 5.54 -14.13
CA LEU A 168 -7.92 6.78 -14.10
C LEU A 168 -9.21 6.64 -14.93
N GLY A 169 -9.12 6.18 -16.18
CA GLY A 169 -10.29 6.03 -17.04
C GLY A 169 -11.33 5.07 -16.47
N ARG A 170 -10.89 3.92 -15.94
CA ARG A 170 -11.77 2.94 -15.30
C ARG A 170 -12.39 3.47 -14.01
N ALA A 171 -11.60 4.10 -13.15
CA ALA A 171 -12.07 4.67 -11.90
C ALA A 171 -13.08 5.80 -12.14
N TRP A 172 -12.79 6.68 -13.10
CA TRP A 172 -13.69 7.74 -13.52
C TRP A 172 -15.03 7.19 -14.02
N TRP A 173 -14.99 6.20 -14.89
CA TRP A 173 -16.21 5.56 -15.40
C TRP A 173 -17.04 4.90 -14.30
N THR A 174 -16.37 4.30 -13.32
CA THR A 174 -17.04 3.63 -12.19
C THR A 174 -17.66 4.62 -11.23
N GLU A 175 -16.94 5.68 -10.86
CA GLU A 175 -17.38 6.59 -9.81
C GLU A 175 -18.26 7.73 -10.33
N ARG A 176 -18.05 8.21 -11.57
CA ARG A 176 -18.79 9.32 -12.20
C ARG A 176 -19.06 10.45 -11.21
N PRO A 177 -18.03 11.17 -10.71
CA PRO A 177 -18.18 12.13 -9.63
C PRO A 177 -19.21 13.22 -9.96
N ARG A 178 -20.04 13.57 -8.99
CA ARG A 178 -21.17 14.50 -9.17
C ARG A 178 -20.77 15.97 -9.24
N PHE A 179 -19.51 16.33 -8.98
CA PHE A 179 -19.05 17.72 -9.12
C PHE A 179 -19.16 18.26 -10.55
N LEU A 180 -19.37 17.41 -11.54
CA LEU A 180 -19.65 17.81 -12.92
C LEU A 180 -21.16 17.98 -13.22
N SER A 181 -22.04 17.78 -12.25
CA SER A 181 -23.47 18.05 -12.40
C SER A 181 -23.74 19.53 -12.18
N PRO A 182 -24.53 20.22 -13.05
CA PRO A 182 -24.78 21.68 -12.99
C PRO A 182 -25.62 22.16 -11.78
N SER A 183 -25.81 21.38 -10.74
CA SER A 183 -26.71 21.69 -9.62
C SER A 183 -26.06 22.45 -8.45
N PHE A 184 -25.06 23.31 -8.72
CA PHE A 184 -24.46 24.16 -7.68
C PHE A 184 -25.08 25.57 -7.58
N SER A 185 -26.26 25.81 -8.13
CA SER A 185 -26.83 27.16 -8.19
C SER A 185 -28.06 27.47 -7.34
N GLU A 186 -28.46 26.60 -6.37
CA GLU A 186 -29.62 26.92 -5.54
C GLU A 186 -29.42 26.61 -4.05
N ARG A 187 -28.46 27.28 -3.40
CA ARG A 187 -28.46 27.49 -1.95
C ARG A 187 -27.84 28.84 -1.61
N SER A 188 -28.48 29.90 -2.05
CA SER A 188 -28.28 31.24 -1.52
C SER A 188 -29.52 32.06 -1.85
N ALA A 189 -30.54 31.91 -1.05
CA ALA A 189 -31.60 32.86 -0.84
C ALA A 189 -32.12 32.73 0.59
#